data_629b2e2c89b625afc6ff4252856838a3
#
_entry.id   629b2e2c89b625afc6ff4252856838a3
#
_cell.length_a   1.000
_cell.length_b   1.000
_cell.length_c   1.000
_cell.angle_alpha   90.00
_cell.angle_beta   90.00
_cell.angle_gamma   90.00
#
_symmetry.space_group_name_H-M   'P 1'
#
loop_
_entity.id
_entity.type
_entity.pdbx_description
1 polymer ?
#
loop_
_entity_poly.entity_id
_entity_poly.type
_entity_poly.pdbx_seq_one_letter_code
_entity_poly.pdbx_strand_id
1 'polypeptide(L)'
;MTTATTRHSDRRISPVFLGILAVTAVTGWATWTGFANQPGVAVFLFVTAAWIVSLCLHEYAHARTALHSGDISIGAKGYLTLNPAKYTHALLSIVLPVLFVIMGGIGLPGGAVFIERHRIRGRWRHSLISAAGPLTNVLFALVCTAPFWLDALAGVPADFRFALAFLALLQVTAAILNSLPVPGLDGYGVLEPWLSRSLRRQVEPFAPFGLLFVFALLWVPAVNGVFFDVIDAILSALGIHEVETYCGLELFRFWQGRTSSARPPREGAGRRAAAARDRSARDRSARDGPVALRRLRVLRRLGGLPLRLPRRT
;
A
#
# COMPACT_ATOMS: atom_id res chain seq x y z
N MET A 1 3.27 2.04 -50.98
CA MET A 1 2.17 2.94 -50.51
C MET A 1 1.22 2.17 -49.65
N THR A 2 1.49 1.98 -48.34
CA THR A 2 0.61 1.30 -47.37
C THR A 2 0.93 1.78 -45.97
N THR A 3 0.73 3.08 -45.70
CA THR A 3 1.05 3.67 -44.41
C THR A 3 -0.12 4.37 -43.71
N ALA A 4 -1.36 4.21 -44.20
CA ALA A 4 -2.49 4.99 -43.70
C ALA A 4 -3.46 4.23 -42.75
N THR A 5 -3.37 2.90 -42.66
CA THR A 5 -4.37 2.10 -41.94
C THR A 5 -4.01 1.74 -40.48
N THR A 6 -2.76 1.90 -40.06
CA THR A 6 -2.31 1.53 -38.71
C THR A 6 -2.53 2.62 -37.64
N ARG A 7 -2.84 3.87 -38.03
CA ARG A 7 -3.00 4.98 -37.07
C ARG A 7 -4.30 4.96 -36.27
N HIS A 8 -5.33 4.24 -36.68
CA HIS A 8 -6.65 4.28 -36.02
C HIS A 8 -6.87 3.17 -34.98
N SER A 9 -6.13 2.07 -35.05
CA SER A 9 -6.26 0.92 -34.12
C SER A 9 -5.65 1.20 -32.75
N ASP A 10 -4.61 2.02 -32.67
CA ASP A 10 -3.76 2.18 -31.48
C ASP A 10 -4.33 3.03 -30.35
N ARG A 11 -5.49 3.62 -30.52
CA ARG A 11 -6.13 4.49 -29.51
C ARG A 11 -7.35 3.87 -28.83
N ARG A 12 -7.77 2.66 -29.21
CA ARG A 12 -8.93 2.01 -28.61
C ARG A 12 -8.52 1.32 -27.33
N ILE A 13 -9.23 1.65 -26.25
CA ILE A 13 -9.06 0.93 -24.96
C ILE A 13 -9.42 -0.54 -25.18
N SER A 14 -8.56 -1.42 -24.69
CA SER A 14 -8.73 -2.88 -24.82
C SER A 14 -10.00 -3.35 -24.11
N PRO A 15 -10.81 -4.24 -24.72
CA PRO A 15 -11.93 -4.86 -24.02
C PRO A 15 -11.50 -5.67 -22.80
N VAL A 16 -10.28 -6.22 -22.78
CA VAL A 16 -9.71 -6.89 -21.60
C VAL A 16 -9.58 -5.92 -20.43
N PHE A 17 -9.03 -4.72 -20.67
CA PHE A 17 -8.93 -3.70 -19.63
C PHE A 17 -10.32 -3.23 -19.14
N LEU A 18 -11.26 -3.03 -20.07
CA LEU A 18 -12.64 -2.68 -19.69
C LEU A 18 -13.31 -3.77 -18.85
N GLY A 19 -13.04 -5.05 -19.15
CA GLY A 19 -13.51 -6.17 -18.34
C GLY A 19 -12.94 -6.15 -16.92
N ILE A 20 -11.63 -5.90 -16.78
CA ILE A 20 -10.97 -5.80 -15.46
C ILE A 20 -11.52 -4.59 -14.68
N LEU A 21 -11.72 -3.47 -15.36
CA LEU A 21 -12.32 -2.26 -14.77
C LEU A 21 -13.77 -2.52 -14.30
N ALA A 22 -14.55 -3.26 -15.09
CA ALA A 22 -15.91 -3.65 -14.71
C ALA A 22 -15.90 -4.57 -13.48
N VAL A 23 -14.99 -5.54 -13.40
CA VAL A 23 -14.81 -6.38 -12.20
C VAL A 23 -14.46 -5.51 -10.99
N THR A 24 -13.53 -4.57 -11.13
CA THR A 24 -13.17 -3.62 -10.05
C THR A 24 -14.40 -2.83 -9.58
N ALA A 25 -15.17 -2.29 -10.51
CA ALA A 25 -16.35 -1.48 -10.18
C ALA A 25 -17.45 -2.30 -9.50
N VAL A 26 -17.77 -3.49 -10.02
CA VAL A 26 -18.82 -4.35 -9.48
C VAL A 26 -18.45 -4.88 -8.09
N THR A 27 -17.22 -5.38 -7.92
CA THR A 27 -16.78 -5.92 -6.63
C THR A 27 -16.54 -4.81 -5.59
N GLY A 28 -16.07 -3.64 -6.03
CA GLY A 28 -15.98 -2.44 -5.19
C GLY A 28 -17.36 -1.97 -4.73
N TRP A 29 -18.34 -1.92 -5.61
CA TRP A 29 -19.72 -1.60 -5.26
C TRP A 29 -20.33 -2.62 -4.29
N ALA A 30 -20.10 -3.92 -4.52
CA ALA A 30 -20.61 -4.98 -3.65
C ALA A 30 -20.03 -4.91 -2.24
N THR A 31 -18.73 -4.57 -2.10
CA THR A 31 -18.10 -4.36 -0.79
C THR A 31 -18.56 -3.06 -0.13
N TRP A 32 -18.75 -1.99 -0.91
CA TRP A 32 -19.24 -0.71 -0.40
C TRP A 32 -20.66 -0.81 0.16
N THR A 33 -21.53 -1.54 -0.51
CA THR A 33 -22.95 -1.66 -0.10
C THR A 33 -23.19 -2.77 0.92
N GLY A 34 -22.18 -3.59 1.21
CA GLY A 34 -22.34 -4.78 2.05
C GLY A 34 -23.17 -5.90 1.38
N PHE A 35 -23.40 -5.81 0.07
CA PHE A 35 -24.19 -6.80 -0.70
C PHE A 35 -23.46 -8.14 -0.86
N ALA A 36 -22.14 -8.18 -0.62
CA ALA A 36 -21.35 -9.37 -0.80
C ALA A 36 -21.64 -10.43 0.29
N ASN A 37 -22.23 -11.57 -0.09
CA ASN A 37 -22.47 -12.70 0.83
C ASN A 37 -21.17 -13.31 1.37
N GLN A 38 -20.06 -13.12 0.65
CA GLN A 38 -18.71 -13.57 1.01
C GLN A 38 -17.73 -12.40 0.93
N PRO A 39 -17.58 -11.60 1.99
CA PRO A 39 -16.77 -10.39 1.96
C PRO A 39 -15.33 -10.63 1.52
N GLY A 40 -14.70 -11.71 1.97
CA GLY A 40 -13.32 -12.04 1.61
C GLY A 40 -13.13 -12.26 0.11
N VAL A 41 -14.06 -12.97 -0.56
CA VAL A 41 -14.00 -13.16 -2.02
C VAL A 41 -14.18 -11.85 -2.76
N ALA A 42 -15.12 -10.99 -2.32
CA ALA A 42 -15.35 -9.69 -2.94
C ALA A 42 -14.14 -8.76 -2.76
N VAL A 43 -13.54 -8.72 -1.56
CA VAL A 43 -12.32 -7.96 -1.29
C VAL A 43 -11.16 -8.47 -2.13
N PHE A 44 -10.97 -9.80 -2.24
CA PHE A 44 -9.93 -10.39 -3.08
C PHE A 44 -10.06 -9.97 -4.55
N LEU A 45 -11.27 -10.09 -5.11
CA LEU A 45 -11.52 -9.71 -6.51
C LEU A 45 -11.35 -8.20 -6.71
N PHE A 46 -11.87 -7.39 -5.80
CA PHE A 46 -11.75 -5.92 -5.86
C PHE A 46 -10.28 -5.48 -5.82
N VAL A 47 -9.53 -5.91 -4.82
CA VAL A 47 -8.12 -5.51 -4.66
C VAL A 47 -7.28 -6.02 -5.82
N THR A 48 -7.45 -7.30 -6.24
CA THR A 48 -6.68 -7.87 -7.34
C THR A 48 -6.98 -7.16 -8.66
N ALA A 49 -8.25 -6.93 -8.99
CA ALA A 49 -8.62 -6.23 -10.22
C ALA A 49 -8.18 -4.77 -10.22
N ALA A 50 -8.36 -4.04 -9.10
CA ALA A 50 -7.89 -2.67 -8.94
C ALA A 50 -6.36 -2.58 -9.02
N TRP A 51 -5.64 -3.55 -8.47
CA TRP A 51 -4.19 -3.66 -8.60
C TRP A 51 -3.76 -3.82 -10.07
N ILE A 52 -4.41 -4.70 -10.83
CA ILE A 52 -4.13 -4.88 -12.26
C ILE A 52 -4.45 -3.60 -13.04
N VAL A 53 -5.55 -2.91 -12.72
CA VAL A 53 -5.86 -1.60 -13.32
C VAL A 53 -4.72 -0.61 -13.06
N SER A 54 -4.21 -0.53 -11.82
CA SER A 54 -3.13 0.39 -11.49
C SER A 54 -1.82 0.04 -12.22
N LEU A 55 -1.50 -1.25 -12.38
CA LEU A 55 -0.35 -1.70 -13.19
C LEU A 55 -0.50 -1.27 -14.66
N CYS A 56 -1.68 -1.47 -15.24
CA CYS A 56 -1.95 -1.04 -16.62
C CYS A 56 -1.78 0.48 -16.82
N LEU A 57 -2.22 1.26 -15.83
CA LEU A 57 -2.11 2.73 -15.89
C LEU A 57 -0.68 3.21 -15.62
N HIS A 58 0.07 2.52 -14.77
CA HIS A 58 1.52 2.74 -14.57
C HIS A 58 2.28 2.57 -15.90
N GLU A 59 2.10 1.45 -16.57
CA GLU A 59 2.73 1.18 -17.87
C GLU A 59 2.25 2.14 -18.98
N TYR A 60 0.97 2.47 -18.97
CA TYR A 60 0.43 3.47 -19.88
C TYR A 60 1.05 4.84 -19.67
N ALA A 61 1.34 5.24 -18.43
CA ALA A 61 1.98 6.50 -18.13
C ALA A 61 3.38 6.58 -18.73
N HIS A 62 4.20 5.50 -18.60
CA HIS A 62 5.48 5.39 -19.28
C HIS A 62 5.33 5.50 -20.80
N ALA A 63 4.44 4.71 -21.39
CA ALA A 63 4.19 4.68 -22.82
C ALA A 63 3.72 6.05 -23.36
N ARG A 64 2.79 6.69 -22.65
CA ARG A 64 2.24 7.98 -23.04
C ARG A 64 3.28 9.08 -22.98
N THR A 65 4.10 9.09 -21.94
CA THR A 65 5.18 10.06 -21.77
C THR A 65 6.28 9.83 -22.80
N ALA A 66 6.63 8.58 -23.13
CA ALA A 66 7.58 8.23 -24.18
C ALA A 66 7.11 8.70 -25.56
N LEU A 67 5.83 8.49 -25.89
CA LEU A 67 5.23 8.99 -27.15
C LEU A 67 5.37 10.51 -27.27
N HIS A 68 5.01 11.26 -26.20
CA HIS A 68 5.15 12.72 -26.20
C HIS A 68 6.61 13.18 -26.25
N SER A 69 7.52 12.34 -25.78
CA SER A 69 8.95 12.63 -25.78
C SER A 69 9.63 12.32 -27.12
N GLY A 70 8.89 11.71 -28.09
CA GLY A 70 9.36 11.48 -29.46
C GLY A 70 9.45 10.02 -29.90
N ASP A 71 9.13 9.05 -29.03
CA ASP A 71 9.10 7.63 -29.43
C ASP A 71 7.74 7.28 -30.06
N ILE A 72 7.65 7.48 -31.38
CA ILE A 72 6.46 7.14 -32.16
C ILE A 72 6.20 5.63 -32.29
N SER A 73 7.19 4.77 -31.96
CA SER A 73 7.06 3.31 -32.04
C SER A 73 6.08 2.75 -31.03
N ILE A 74 5.84 3.48 -29.93
CA ILE A 74 4.89 3.13 -28.85
C ILE A 74 3.49 2.84 -29.40
N GLY A 75 3.02 3.63 -30.36
CA GLY A 75 1.73 3.42 -31.00
C GLY A 75 1.66 2.07 -31.72
N ALA A 76 2.66 1.75 -32.55
CA ALA A 76 2.72 0.51 -33.29
C ALA A 76 2.80 -0.74 -32.40
N LYS A 77 3.41 -0.63 -31.22
CA LYS A 77 3.51 -1.70 -30.22
C LYS A 77 2.21 -1.95 -29.44
N GLY A 78 1.24 -1.04 -29.58
CA GLY A 78 -0.07 -1.15 -28.95
C GLY A 78 -0.09 -0.95 -27.43
N TYR A 79 0.97 -0.36 -26.84
CA TYR A 79 1.06 -0.09 -25.39
C TYR A 79 0.01 0.93 -24.91
N LEU A 80 -0.52 1.77 -25.82
CA LEU A 80 -1.55 2.76 -25.51
C LEU A 80 -2.96 2.16 -25.39
N THR A 81 -3.14 0.87 -25.65
CA THR A 81 -4.44 0.21 -25.56
C THR A 81 -4.82 -0.24 -24.15
N LEU A 82 -3.94 -0.05 -23.15
CA LEU A 82 -4.09 -0.55 -21.79
C LEU A 82 -4.25 -2.09 -21.72
N ASN A 83 -3.87 -2.81 -22.78
CA ASN A 83 -3.96 -4.26 -22.82
C ASN A 83 -2.77 -4.88 -22.06
N PRO A 84 -3.01 -5.52 -20.91
CA PRO A 84 -1.93 -6.13 -20.14
C PRO A 84 -1.16 -7.20 -20.90
N ALA A 85 -1.79 -7.89 -21.86
CA ALA A 85 -1.14 -8.93 -22.67
C ALA A 85 -0.14 -8.37 -23.72
N LYS A 86 -0.16 -7.05 -23.97
CA LYS A 86 0.75 -6.40 -24.92
C LYS A 86 2.04 -5.89 -24.29
N TYR A 87 2.15 -5.87 -22.96
CA TYR A 87 3.38 -5.45 -22.29
C TYR A 87 4.49 -6.48 -22.53
N THR A 88 5.72 -5.99 -22.60
CA THR A 88 6.90 -6.85 -22.74
C THR A 88 6.93 -7.82 -21.55
N HIS A 89 7.00 -9.13 -21.86
CA HIS A 89 6.94 -10.17 -20.82
C HIS A 89 5.70 -10.11 -19.92
N ALA A 90 4.49 -10.07 -20.51
CA ALA A 90 3.22 -9.97 -19.79
C ALA A 90 3.10 -10.94 -18.58
N LEU A 91 3.69 -12.14 -18.68
CA LEU A 91 3.75 -13.09 -17.57
C LEU A 91 4.50 -12.54 -16.37
N LEU A 92 5.69 -11.96 -16.55
CA LEU A 92 6.48 -11.37 -15.47
C LEU A 92 5.90 -10.04 -15.03
N SER A 93 5.26 -9.30 -15.94
CA SER A 93 4.74 -7.96 -15.68
C SER A 93 3.44 -7.95 -14.88
N ILE A 94 2.68 -9.02 -14.90
CA ILE A 94 1.35 -9.10 -14.26
C ILE A 94 1.24 -10.29 -13.34
N VAL A 95 1.59 -11.50 -13.84
CA VAL A 95 1.40 -12.71 -13.04
C VAL A 95 2.30 -12.70 -11.82
N LEU A 96 3.56 -12.29 -11.97
CA LEU A 96 4.48 -12.21 -10.85
C LEU A 96 4.03 -11.20 -9.77
N PRO A 97 3.72 -9.91 -10.08
CA PRO A 97 3.19 -8.98 -9.10
C PRO A 97 1.90 -9.45 -8.43
N VAL A 98 0.94 -10.01 -9.19
CA VAL A 98 -0.30 -10.55 -8.62
C VAL A 98 -0.02 -11.73 -7.70
N LEU A 99 0.89 -12.64 -8.09
CA LEU A 99 1.30 -13.76 -7.24
C LEU A 99 1.91 -13.28 -5.91
N PHE A 100 2.76 -12.26 -5.94
CA PHE A 100 3.35 -11.70 -4.73
C PHE A 100 2.33 -11.00 -3.84
N VAL A 101 1.35 -10.29 -4.42
CA VAL A 101 0.23 -9.73 -3.64
C VAL A 101 -0.54 -10.86 -2.95
N ILE A 102 -0.81 -11.97 -3.66
CA ILE A 102 -1.50 -13.14 -3.09
C ILE A 102 -0.67 -13.81 -1.99
N MET A 103 0.63 -13.99 -2.19
CA MET A 103 1.51 -14.69 -1.24
C MET A 103 1.96 -13.82 -0.08
N GLY A 104 2.36 -12.59 -0.34
CA GLY A 104 3.01 -11.71 0.63
C GLY A 104 2.26 -10.44 0.98
N GLY A 105 1.28 -10.02 0.18
CA GLY A 105 0.62 -8.72 0.34
C GLY A 105 1.54 -7.54 0.00
N ILE A 106 2.63 -7.78 -0.74
CA ILE A 106 3.58 -6.75 -1.14
C ILE A 106 3.29 -6.37 -2.59
N GLY A 107 3.09 -5.07 -2.84
CA GLY A 107 2.93 -4.52 -4.18
C GLY A 107 4.26 -4.47 -4.92
N LEU A 108 4.49 -5.44 -5.81
CA LEU A 108 5.70 -5.46 -6.61
C LEU A 108 5.64 -4.55 -7.82
N PRO A 109 6.80 -4.00 -8.23
CA PRO A 109 6.94 -3.48 -9.58
C PRO A 109 6.67 -4.58 -10.60
N GLY A 110 5.89 -4.27 -11.59
CA GLY A 110 5.61 -5.18 -12.71
C GLY A 110 5.39 -4.36 -13.96
N GLY A 111 5.63 -5.00 -15.09
CA GLY A 111 5.51 -4.35 -16.37
C GLY A 111 6.87 -3.93 -16.92
N ALA A 112 6.95 -3.90 -18.25
CA ALA A 112 8.02 -3.25 -18.97
C ALA A 112 7.48 -2.80 -20.32
N VAL A 113 7.49 -1.51 -20.54
CA VAL A 113 7.29 -0.91 -21.86
C VAL A 113 8.65 -0.78 -22.53
N PHE A 114 8.82 -1.44 -23.67
CA PHE A 114 10.07 -1.29 -24.44
C PHE A 114 10.08 0.06 -25.17
N ILE A 115 10.91 0.98 -24.68
CA ILE A 115 11.05 2.36 -25.16
C ILE A 115 12.30 2.47 -26.06
N GLU A 116 12.17 3.02 -27.26
CA GLU A 116 13.28 3.28 -28.16
C GLU A 116 14.02 4.56 -27.74
N ARG A 117 14.90 4.43 -26.75
CA ARG A 117 15.62 5.55 -26.13
C ARG A 117 16.39 6.43 -27.12
N HIS A 118 16.87 5.87 -28.23
CA HIS A 118 17.61 6.61 -29.26
C HIS A 118 16.75 7.66 -29.98
N ARG A 119 15.42 7.51 -29.96
CA ARG A 119 14.46 8.48 -30.53
C ARG A 119 14.20 9.68 -29.62
N ILE A 120 14.51 9.56 -28.34
CA ILE A 120 14.21 10.55 -27.33
C ILE A 120 15.42 11.48 -27.14
N ARG A 121 15.21 12.78 -27.33
CA ARG A 121 16.27 13.77 -27.15
C ARG A 121 16.13 14.48 -25.81
N GLY A 122 17.26 14.57 -25.08
CA GLY A 122 17.34 15.32 -23.81
C GLY A 122 17.16 14.45 -22.57
N ARG A 123 18.03 14.69 -21.58
CA ARG A 123 18.10 13.91 -20.33
C ARG A 123 16.80 13.96 -19.52
N TRP A 124 16.19 15.15 -19.43
CA TRP A 124 14.94 15.34 -18.68
C TRP A 124 13.78 14.50 -19.19
N ARG A 125 13.67 14.30 -20.50
CA ARG A 125 12.62 13.48 -21.08
C ARG A 125 12.76 12.01 -20.67
N HIS A 126 13.97 11.49 -20.63
CA HIS A 126 14.23 10.13 -20.14
C HIS A 126 13.87 9.99 -18.66
N SER A 127 14.28 10.96 -17.82
CA SER A 127 13.91 10.97 -16.40
C SER A 127 12.40 11.06 -16.20
N LEU A 128 11.70 11.92 -16.97
CA LEU A 128 10.25 12.08 -16.88
C LEU A 128 9.51 10.81 -17.28
N ILE A 129 9.96 10.12 -18.31
CA ILE A 129 9.39 8.84 -18.75
C ILE A 129 9.50 7.84 -17.60
N SER A 130 10.68 7.69 -17.01
CA SER A 130 10.89 6.76 -15.90
C SER A 130 10.13 7.16 -14.63
N ALA A 131 9.92 8.43 -14.37
CA ALA A 131 9.14 8.89 -13.21
C ALA A 131 7.62 8.71 -13.38
N ALA A 132 7.12 8.60 -14.62
CA ALA A 132 5.69 8.62 -14.91
C ALA A 132 4.92 7.46 -14.25
N GLY A 133 5.51 6.26 -14.23
CA GLY A 133 4.91 5.09 -13.57
C GLY A 133 4.80 5.25 -12.06
N PRO A 134 5.92 5.46 -11.33
CA PRO A 134 5.88 5.69 -9.89
C PRO A 134 4.95 6.83 -9.48
N LEU A 135 4.89 7.94 -10.23
CA LEU A 135 3.94 9.03 -9.99
C LEU A 135 2.49 8.58 -10.14
N THR A 136 2.21 7.64 -11.03
CA THR A 136 0.87 7.04 -11.17
C THR A 136 0.50 6.25 -9.91
N ASN A 137 1.43 5.47 -9.34
CA ASN A 137 1.20 4.77 -8.06
C ASN A 137 0.95 5.76 -6.91
N VAL A 138 1.73 6.86 -6.84
CA VAL A 138 1.48 7.92 -5.85
C VAL A 138 0.08 8.51 -6.01
N LEU A 139 -0.36 8.81 -7.24
CA LEU A 139 -1.70 9.32 -7.50
C LEU A 139 -2.77 8.31 -7.05
N PHE A 140 -2.60 7.03 -7.33
CA PHE A 140 -3.51 5.98 -6.86
C PHE A 140 -3.53 5.87 -5.34
N ALA A 141 -2.37 5.93 -4.68
CA ALA A 141 -2.30 5.98 -3.23
C ALA A 141 -3.14 7.14 -2.66
N LEU A 142 -2.98 8.34 -3.23
CA LEU A 142 -3.75 9.52 -2.83
C LEU A 142 -5.26 9.35 -3.08
N VAL A 143 -5.66 8.76 -4.21
CA VAL A 143 -7.07 8.46 -4.49
C VAL A 143 -7.65 7.45 -3.49
N CYS A 144 -6.90 6.40 -3.13
CA CYS A 144 -7.32 5.42 -2.14
C CYS A 144 -7.42 6.01 -0.73
N THR A 145 -6.56 6.97 -0.37
CA THR A 145 -6.50 7.57 0.96
C THR A 145 -7.43 8.78 1.12
N ALA A 146 -7.80 9.45 0.04
CA ALA A 146 -8.68 10.63 0.08
C ALA A 146 -10.00 10.42 0.86
N PRO A 147 -10.72 9.27 0.74
CA PRO A 147 -11.94 9.03 1.53
C PRO A 147 -11.71 9.01 3.04
N PHE A 148 -10.51 8.66 3.52
CA PHE A 148 -10.16 8.65 4.95
C PHE A 148 -10.01 10.08 5.47
N TRP A 149 -9.41 10.99 4.69
CA TRP A 149 -9.27 12.41 5.07
C TRP A 149 -10.57 13.19 5.03
N LEU A 150 -11.45 12.82 4.08
CA LEU A 150 -12.71 13.52 3.85
C LEU A 150 -13.84 13.00 4.74
N ASP A 151 -13.54 12.06 5.66
CA ASP A 151 -14.54 11.35 6.48
C ASP A 151 -15.70 10.76 5.65
N ALA A 152 -15.41 10.46 4.36
CA ALA A 152 -16.40 9.95 3.42
C ALA A 152 -16.76 8.48 3.64
N LEU A 153 -16.10 7.82 4.60
CA LEU A 153 -16.31 6.42 4.94
C LEU A 153 -17.22 6.22 6.17
N ALA A 154 -17.80 7.29 6.70
CA ALA A 154 -18.79 7.21 7.76
C ALA A 154 -20.02 6.41 7.29
N GLY A 155 -20.37 5.34 8.02
CA GLY A 155 -21.48 4.45 7.66
C GLY A 155 -21.20 3.43 6.54
N VAL A 156 -20.00 3.47 5.91
CA VAL A 156 -19.58 2.47 4.94
C VAL A 156 -19.14 1.18 5.66
N PRO A 157 -19.48 -0.03 5.15
CA PRO A 157 -19.01 -1.29 5.72
C PRO A 157 -17.50 -1.32 5.93
N ALA A 158 -17.08 -1.88 7.06
CA ALA A 158 -15.67 -1.96 7.43
C ALA A 158 -14.83 -2.73 6.39
N ASP A 159 -15.42 -3.74 5.74
CA ASP A 159 -14.76 -4.55 4.72
C ASP A 159 -14.28 -3.72 3.53
N PHE A 160 -15.06 -2.71 3.10
CA PHE A 160 -14.62 -1.79 2.04
C PHE A 160 -13.50 -0.86 2.50
N ARG A 161 -13.60 -0.33 3.73
CA ARG A 161 -12.54 0.51 4.32
C ARG A 161 -11.22 -0.26 4.40
N PHE A 162 -11.26 -1.50 4.90
CA PHE A 162 -10.10 -2.37 5.00
C PHE A 162 -9.51 -2.74 3.63
N ALA A 163 -10.37 -3.04 2.64
CA ALA A 163 -9.92 -3.31 1.28
C ALA A 163 -9.22 -2.09 0.66
N LEU A 164 -9.78 -0.89 0.87
CA LEU A 164 -9.21 0.36 0.36
C LEU A 164 -7.88 0.71 1.05
N ALA A 165 -7.79 0.51 2.37
CA ALA A 165 -6.55 0.68 3.13
C ALA A 165 -5.45 -0.28 2.65
N PHE A 166 -5.79 -1.55 2.41
CA PHE A 166 -4.86 -2.53 1.88
C PHE A 166 -4.42 -2.19 0.44
N LEU A 167 -5.34 -1.72 -0.40
CA LEU A 167 -4.99 -1.24 -1.75
C LEU A 167 -4.05 -0.03 -1.69
N ALA A 168 -4.27 0.91 -0.75
CA ALA A 168 -3.37 2.04 -0.52
C ALA A 168 -1.97 1.57 -0.10
N LEU A 169 -1.87 0.59 0.80
CA LEU A 169 -0.60 -0.04 1.19
C LEU A 169 0.15 -0.58 -0.04
N LEU A 170 -0.55 -1.30 -0.93
CA LEU A 170 0.05 -1.83 -2.16
C LEU A 170 0.57 -0.70 -3.07
N GLN A 171 -0.18 0.39 -3.21
CA GLN A 171 0.23 1.52 -4.05
C GLN A 171 1.44 2.27 -3.47
N VAL A 172 1.47 2.53 -2.16
CA VAL A 172 2.60 3.16 -1.47
C VAL A 172 3.84 2.28 -1.60
N THR A 173 3.70 0.97 -1.36
CA THR A 173 4.79 0.00 -1.50
C THR A 173 5.35 0.00 -2.94
N ALA A 174 4.48 -0.05 -3.95
CA ALA A 174 4.90 -0.01 -5.35
C ALA A 174 5.59 1.31 -5.72
N ALA A 175 5.06 2.44 -5.24
CA ALA A 175 5.67 3.75 -5.48
C ALA A 175 7.10 3.83 -4.90
N ILE A 176 7.29 3.35 -3.66
CA ILE A 176 8.61 3.33 -3.01
C ILE A 176 9.56 2.39 -3.75
N LEU A 177 9.15 1.14 -4.00
CA LEU A 177 10.00 0.15 -4.66
C LEU A 177 10.43 0.61 -6.05
N ASN A 178 9.48 1.11 -6.86
CA ASN A 178 9.80 1.62 -8.19
C ASN A 178 10.67 2.88 -8.15
N SER A 179 10.63 3.66 -7.07
CA SER A 179 11.46 4.87 -6.92
C SER A 179 12.89 4.59 -6.45
N LEU A 180 13.22 3.35 -6.09
CA LEU A 180 14.56 3.00 -5.65
C LEU A 180 15.58 3.18 -6.79
N PRO A 181 16.79 3.73 -6.50
CA PRO A 181 17.83 3.94 -7.49
C PRO A 181 18.61 2.65 -7.82
N VAL A 182 17.88 1.55 -8.00
CA VAL A 182 18.44 0.22 -8.29
C VAL A 182 18.29 -0.08 -9.78
N PRO A 183 19.35 -0.53 -10.47
CA PRO A 183 19.29 -0.88 -11.89
C PRO A 183 18.14 -1.86 -12.16
N GLY A 184 17.39 -1.60 -13.22
CA GLY A 184 16.19 -2.37 -13.56
C GLY A 184 14.88 -1.83 -12.96
N LEU A 185 14.92 -0.84 -12.05
CA LEU A 185 13.77 -0.13 -11.53
C LEU A 185 13.66 1.28 -12.10
N ASP A 186 12.48 1.87 -12.01
CA ASP A 186 12.20 3.19 -12.59
C ASP A 186 13.03 4.30 -11.95
N GLY A 187 13.26 4.24 -10.64
CA GLY A 187 14.09 5.21 -9.92
C GLY A 187 15.51 5.28 -10.45
N TYR A 188 16.09 4.14 -10.85
CA TYR A 188 17.34 4.16 -11.57
C TYR A 188 17.20 4.83 -12.93
N GLY A 189 16.14 4.54 -13.68
CA GLY A 189 15.86 5.16 -14.98
C GLY A 189 15.71 6.68 -14.92
N VAL A 190 15.26 7.23 -13.76
CA VAL A 190 15.25 8.69 -13.52
C VAL A 190 16.68 9.25 -13.44
N LEU A 191 17.59 8.55 -12.78
CA LEU A 191 18.98 8.98 -12.54
C LEU A 191 19.90 8.66 -13.69
N GLU A 192 19.68 7.56 -14.41
CA GLU A 192 20.55 7.03 -15.47
C GLU A 192 21.01 8.08 -16.49
N PRO A 193 20.15 9.00 -17.00
CA PRO A 193 20.57 10.01 -17.98
C PRO A 193 21.62 11.00 -17.46
N TRP A 194 21.76 11.08 -16.15
CA TRP A 194 22.68 12.02 -15.46
C TRP A 194 24.01 11.35 -15.10
N LEU A 195 24.08 10.01 -15.14
CA LEU A 195 25.29 9.26 -14.82
C LEU A 195 26.30 9.33 -15.98
N SER A 196 27.58 9.16 -15.64
CA SER A 196 28.65 9.05 -16.64
C SER A 196 28.45 7.80 -17.50
N ARG A 197 28.94 7.84 -18.74
CA ARG A 197 28.87 6.68 -19.67
C ARG A 197 29.59 5.45 -19.12
N SER A 198 30.70 5.65 -18.41
CA SER A 198 31.46 4.59 -17.77
C SER A 198 30.64 3.88 -16.72
N LEU A 199 30.03 4.64 -15.80
CA LEU A 199 29.22 4.10 -14.70
C LEU A 199 28.00 3.33 -15.24
N ARG A 200 27.31 3.88 -16.24
CA ARG A 200 26.16 3.18 -16.87
C ARG A 200 26.56 1.82 -17.44
N ARG A 201 27.68 1.75 -18.18
CA ARG A 201 28.17 0.47 -18.74
C ARG A 201 28.55 -0.55 -17.67
N GLN A 202 29.04 -0.11 -16.51
CA GLN A 202 29.38 -1.00 -15.41
C GLN A 202 28.14 -1.55 -14.69
N VAL A 203 27.09 -0.75 -14.61
CA VAL A 203 25.88 -1.06 -13.83
C VAL A 203 24.79 -1.76 -14.67
N GLU A 204 24.73 -1.49 -15.97
CA GLU A 204 23.74 -2.04 -16.91
C GLU A 204 23.62 -3.58 -16.89
N PRO A 205 24.70 -4.38 -16.77
CA PRO A 205 24.62 -5.84 -16.70
C PRO A 205 23.85 -6.35 -15.47
N PHE A 206 23.74 -5.54 -14.42
CA PHE A 206 23.02 -5.90 -13.19
C PHE A 206 21.53 -5.57 -13.24
N ALA A 207 21.05 -4.83 -14.24
CA ALA A 207 19.65 -4.43 -14.36
C ALA A 207 18.65 -5.61 -14.30
N PRO A 208 18.90 -6.79 -14.91
CA PRO A 208 17.99 -7.93 -14.78
C PRO A 208 17.87 -8.49 -13.36
N PHE A 209 18.84 -8.21 -12.50
CA PHE A 209 18.92 -8.70 -11.12
C PHE A 209 18.47 -7.68 -10.08
N GLY A 210 18.13 -6.45 -10.51
CA GLY A 210 17.81 -5.35 -9.59
C GLY A 210 16.66 -5.67 -8.64
N LEU A 211 15.58 -6.22 -9.15
CA LEU A 211 14.44 -6.63 -8.32
C LEU A 211 14.82 -7.75 -7.34
N LEU A 212 15.59 -8.74 -7.80
CA LEU A 212 16.08 -9.82 -6.94
C LEU A 212 16.98 -9.28 -5.83
N PHE A 213 17.84 -8.31 -6.15
CA PHE A 213 18.69 -7.63 -5.16
C PHE A 213 17.84 -6.92 -4.09
N VAL A 214 16.80 -6.21 -4.49
CA VAL A 214 15.89 -5.54 -3.53
C VAL A 214 15.21 -6.57 -2.63
N PHE A 215 14.77 -7.71 -3.17
CA PHE A 215 14.20 -8.78 -2.34
C PHE A 215 15.21 -9.38 -1.36
N ALA A 216 16.42 -9.65 -1.82
CA ALA A 216 17.48 -10.15 -0.94
C ALA A 216 17.78 -9.15 0.19
N LEU A 217 17.74 -7.86 -0.10
CA LEU A 217 17.91 -6.80 0.88
C LEU A 217 16.75 -6.75 1.88
N LEU A 218 15.50 -6.86 1.41
CA LEU A 218 14.31 -6.92 2.25
C LEU A 218 14.22 -8.21 3.09
N TRP A 219 15.00 -9.25 2.75
CA TRP A 219 15.13 -10.44 3.60
C TRP A 219 15.95 -10.19 4.87
N VAL A 220 16.72 -9.10 4.90
CA VAL A 220 17.47 -8.69 6.10
C VAL A 220 16.50 -8.03 7.09
N PRO A 221 16.31 -8.57 8.33
CA PRO A 221 15.27 -8.07 9.25
C PRO A 221 15.36 -6.57 9.56
N ALA A 222 16.57 -6.04 9.70
CA ALA A 222 16.77 -4.61 9.98
C ALA A 222 16.32 -3.71 8.81
N VAL A 223 16.59 -4.13 7.56
CA VAL A 223 16.17 -3.38 6.36
C VAL A 223 14.66 -3.50 6.17
N ASN A 224 14.13 -4.70 6.38
CA ASN A 224 12.70 -4.96 6.34
C ASN A 224 11.94 -4.08 7.34
N GLY A 225 12.39 -4.03 8.60
CA GLY A 225 11.79 -3.17 9.63
C GLY A 225 11.73 -1.71 9.18
N VAL A 226 12.87 -1.13 8.79
CA VAL A 226 12.92 0.27 8.32
C VAL A 226 12.01 0.50 7.10
N PHE A 227 11.96 -0.45 6.18
CA PHE A 227 11.12 -0.35 4.99
C PHE A 227 9.63 -0.26 5.35
N PHE A 228 9.15 -1.14 6.23
CA PHE A 228 7.76 -1.12 6.67
C PHE A 228 7.46 0.06 7.61
N ASP A 229 8.39 0.46 8.48
CA ASP A 229 8.24 1.66 9.31
C ASP A 229 8.02 2.92 8.46
N VAL A 230 8.75 3.06 7.33
CA VAL A 230 8.56 4.17 6.39
C VAL A 230 7.18 4.10 5.73
N ILE A 231 6.74 2.92 5.31
CA ILE A 231 5.40 2.73 4.70
C ILE A 231 4.31 3.09 5.71
N ASP A 232 4.41 2.60 6.94
CA ASP A 232 3.43 2.85 7.99
C ASP A 232 3.40 4.32 8.40
N ALA A 233 4.55 5.00 8.44
CA ALA A 233 4.63 6.44 8.66
C ALA A 233 3.91 7.22 7.54
N ILE A 234 4.11 6.84 6.27
CA ILE A 234 3.42 7.46 5.13
C ILE A 234 1.91 7.21 5.22
N LEU A 235 1.47 5.97 5.45
CA LEU A 235 0.05 5.62 5.55
C LEU A 235 -0.62 6.33 6.72
N SER A 236 0.04 6.39 7.89
CA SER A 236 -0.44 7.16 9.04
C SER A 236 -0.60 8.64 8.73
N ALA A 237 0.37 9.24 8.04
CA ALA A 237 0.28 10.63 7.58
C ALA A 237 -0.87 10.83 6.57
N LEU A 238 -1.22 9.78 5.85
CA LEU A 238 -2.34 9.71 4.91
C LEU A 238 -3.67 9.27 5.58
N GLY A 239 -3.74 9.21 6.91
CA GLY A 239 -4.96 8.92 7.67
C GLY A 239 -5.36 7.45 7.74
N ILE A 240 -4.45 6.52 7.39
CA ILE A 240 -4.69 5.07 7.47
C ILE A 240 -3.86 4.49 8.61
N HIS A 241 -4.52 3.75 9.51
CA HIS A 241 -3.84 3.06 10.60
C HIS A 241 -3.45 1.63 10.23
N GLU A 242 -2.37 1.11 10.83
CA GLU A 242 -1.85 -0.25 10.62
C GLU A 242 -2.93 -1.33 10.75
N VAL A 243 -3.83 -1.19 11.71
CA VAL A 243 -4.95 -2.14 11.92
C VAL A 243 -5.84 -2.25 10.68
N GLU A 244 -6.06 -1.17 9.94
CA GLU A 244 -6.93 -1.17 8.75
C GLU A 244 -6.27 -1.92 7.60
N THR A 245 -4.97 -1.73 7.39
CA THR A 245 -4.20 -2.46 6.37
C THR A 245 -4.09 -3.94 6.71
N TYR A 246 -3.87 -4.27 7.99
CA TYR A 246 -3.82 -5.65 8.47
C TYR A 246 -5.17 -6.35 8.28
N CYS A 247 -6.28 -5.74 8.70
CA CYS A 247 -7.61 -6.30 8.48
C CYS A 247 -7.92 -6.47 6.99
N GLY A 248 -7.44 -5.56 6.14
CA GLY A 248 -7.57 -5.66 4.69
C GLY A 248 -6.83 -6.86 4.12
N LEU A 249 -5.60 -7.10 4.56
CA LEU A 249 -4.81 -8.27 4.20
C LEU A 249 -5.47 -9.59 4.64
N GLU A 250 -6.00 -9.64 5.87
CA GLU A 250 -6.70 -10.81 6.40
C GLU A 250 -7.98 -11.13 5.60
N LEU A 251 -8.75 -10.12 5.23
CA LEU A 251 -9.92 -10.27 4.37
C LEU A 251 -9.52 -10.71 2.95
N PHE A 252 -8.46 -10.13 2.42
CA PHE A 252 -7.93 -10.47 1.11
C PHE A 252 -7.51 -11.95 1.05
N ARG A 253 -6.89 -12.46 2.11
CA ARG A 253 -6.45 -13.86 2.25
C ARG A 253 -7.53 -14.75 2.85
N PHE A 254 -8.77 -14.63 2.40
CA PHE A 254 -9.93 -15.35 2.95
C PHE A 254 -9.76 -16.88 3.04
N TRP A 255 -8.87 -17.47 2.23
CA TRP A 255 -8.56 -18.90 2.24
C TRP A 255 -7.68 -19.37 3.39
N GLN A 256 -7.00 -18.46 4.10
CA GLN A 256 -6.12 -18.85 5.24
C GLN A 256 -6.91 -19.10 6.53
N GLY A 257 -8.22 -18.89 6.53
CA GLY A 257 -9.05 -18.97 7.72
C GLY A 257 -8.79 -17.80 8.66
N ARG A 258 -9.81 -17.23 9.28
CA ARG A 258 -9.61 -16.20 10.33
C ARG A 258 -8.88 -16.86 11.49
N THR A 259 -7.62 -16.52 11.73
CA THR A 259 -6.96 -16.87 12.98
C THR A 259 -7.78 -16.27 14.11
N SER A 260 -8.18 -17.09 15.07
CA SER A 260 -9.10 -16.77 16.17
C SER A 260 -8.68 -15.57 17.05
N SER A 261 -7.46 -15.04 16.83
CA SER A 261 -6.87 -13.91 17.55
C SER A 261 -7.24 -12.53 17.01
N ALA A 262 -7.84 -12.43 15.82
CA ALA A 262 -8.13 -11.16 15.16
C ALA A 262 -9.59 -10.69 15.35
N ARG A 263 -10.31 -11.11 16.40
CA ARG A 263 -11.52 -10.39 16.78
C ARG A 263 -11.09 -9.06 17.40
N PRO A 264 -11.45 -7.91 16.81
CA PRO A 264 -11.29 -6.64 17.51
C PRO A 264 -11.99 -6.77 18.87
N PRO A 265 -11.44 -6.23 19.97
CA PRO A 265 -12.08 -6.27 21.27
C PRO A 265 -13.52 -5.79 21.10
N ARG A 266 -14.51 -6.61 21.45
CA ARG A 266 -15.91 -6.20 21.39
C ARG A 266 -16.01 -4.93 22.21
N GLU A 267 -16.44 -3.83 21.61
CA GLU A 267 -16.58 -2.49 22.25
C GLU A 267 -17.36 -2.50 23.57
N GLY A 268 -18.00 -3.61 23.91
CA GLY A 268 -18.67 -3.83 25.20
C GLY A 268 -17.84 -4.59 26.24
N ALA A 269 -16.73 -5.28 25.88
CA ALA A 269 -15.98 -6.09 26.84
C ALA A 269 -15.14 -5.22 27.79
N GLY A 270 -14.57 -4.12 27.28
CA GLY A 270 -13.84 -3.16 28.11
C GLY A 270 -14.71 -2.44 29.12
N ARG A 271 -15.94 -2.06 28.73
CA ARG A 271 -16.93 -1.43 29.67
C ARG A 271 -17.41 -2.41 30.72
N ARG A 272 -17.61 -3.69 30.36
CA ARG A 272 -18.02 -4.72 31.36
C ARG A 272 -16.86 -5.10 32.30
N ALA A 273 -15.62 -5.17 31.81
CA ALA A 273 -14.45 -5.42 32.65
C ALA A 273 -14.13 -4.24 33.56
N ALA A 274 -14.27 -3.01 33.09
CA ALA A 274 -14.15 -1.79 33.91
C ALA A 274 -15.24 -1.72 34.98
N ALA A 275 -16.50 -2.00 34.62
CA ALA A 275 -17.62 -2.05 35.58
C ALA A 275 -17.49 -3.18 36.61
N ALA A 276 -16.94 -4.33 36.21
CA ALA A 276 -16.65 -5.44 37.12
C ALA A 276 -15.51 -5.10 38.10
N ARG A 277 -14.46 -4.42 37.63
CA ARG A 277 -13.34 -3.92 38.44
C ARG A 277 -13.82 -2.86 39.45
N ASP A 278 -14.68 -1.94 39.03
CA ASP A 278 -15.24 -0.90 39.89
C ASP A 278 -16.17 -1.50 40.98
N ARG A 279 -16.99 -2.51 40.66
CA ARG A 279 -17.77 -3.26 41.64
C ARG A 279 -16.89 -4.02 42.65
N SER A 280 -15.80 -4.68 42.16
CA SER A 280 -14.91 -5.39 43.09
C SER A 280 -14.09 -4.45 43.97
N ALA A 281 -13.77 -3.26 43.50
CA ALA A 281 -13.11 -2.21 44.28
C ALA A 281 -14.04 -1.64 45.33
N ARG A 282 -15.33 -1.41 45.05
CA ARG A 282 -16.35 -0.96 45.97
C ARG A 282 -16.66 -2.02 47.06
N ASP A 283 -16.72 -3.29 46.68
CA ASP A 283 -16.92 -4.39 47.66
C ASP A 283 -15.73 -4.57 48.62
N ARG A 284 -14.49 -4.37 48.15
CA ARG A 284 -13.30 -4.36 49.03
C ARG A 284 -13.28 -3.15 49.93
N SER A 285 -13.62 -1.97 49.45
CA SER A 285 -13.73 -0.75 50.27
C SER A 285 -14.82 -0.88 51.34
N ALA A 286 -15.93 -1.58 51.05
CA ALA A 286 -16.98 -1.84 52.02
C ALA A 286 -16.59 -2.85 53.10
N ARG A 287 -15.70 -3.83 52.77
CA ARG A 287 -15.21 -4.82 53.77
C ARG A 287 -14.07 -4.29 54.62
N ASP A 288 -13.23 -3.41 54.12
CA ASP A 288 -12.06 -2.89 54.84
C ASP A 288 -12.29 -1.57 55.59
N GLY A 289 -13.45 -0.94 55.44
CA GLY A 289 -13.79 0.37 55.98
C GLY A 289 -13.72 0.54 57.50
N PRO A 290 -14.07 -0.47 58.34
CA PRO A 290 -14.03 -0.28 59.78
C PRO A 290 -12.67 -0.52 60.45
N VAL A 291 -11.79 -1.31 59.80
CA VAL A 291 -10.51 -1.74 60.44
C VAL A 291 -9.36 -0.75 60.18
N ALA A 292 -9.33 -0.11 59.02
CA ALA A 292 -8.29 0.87 58.68
C ALA A 292 -8.38 2.15 59.49
N LEU A 293 -9.60 2.60 59.81
CA LEU A 293 -9.81 3.80 60.63
C LEU A 293 -9.45 3.60 62.12
N ARG A 294 -9.46 2.37 62.63
CA ARG A 294 -9.01 2.08 64.00
C ARG A 294 -7.48 2.14 64.14
N ARG A 295 -6.73 1.73 63.13
CA ARG A 295 -5.24 1.77 63.20
C ARG A 295 -4.69 3.20 63.08
N LEU A 296 -5.32 4.08 62.32
CA LEU A 296 -4.89 5.47 62.20
C LEU A 296 -5.16 6.33 63.48
N ARG A 297 -6.14 5.96 64.33
CA ARG A 297 -6.36 6.64 65.60
C ARG A 297 -5.37 6.26 66.72
N VAL A 298 -4.74 5.08 66.60
CA VAL A 298 -3.73 4.64 67.59
C VAL A 298 -2.37 5.30 67.32
N LEU A 299 -2.02 5.53 66.03
CA LEU A 299 -0.73 6.15 65.69
C LEU A 299 -0.69 7.68 65.92
N ARG A 300 -1.83 8.34 66.09
CA ARG A 300 -1.89 9.79 66.34
C ARG A 300 -1.65 10.15 67.82
N ARG A 301 -1.53 9.15 68.74
CA ARG A 301 -1.29 9.39 70.17
C ARG A 301 0.15 9.16 70.65
N LEU A 302 1.02 8.72 69.77
CA LEU A 302 2.43 8.48 70.11
C LEU A 302 3.32 9.13 69.03
N GLY A 303 3.75 10.36 69.25
CA GLY A 303 4.83 10.92 68.49
C GLY A 303 4.66 12.34 67.99
N GLY A 304 4.74 13.28 68.90
CA GLY A 304 5.05 14.67 68.53
C GLY A 304 6.54 14.80 68.18
N LEU A 305 6.84 15.05 66.94
CA LEU A 305 8.12 15.64 66.52
C LEU A 305 7.92 16.28 65.13
N PRO A 306 8.35 17.55 64.91
CA PRO A 306 8.17 18.25 63.66
C PRO A 306 9.30 17.94 62.67
N LEU A 307 9.01 17.35 61.55
CA LEU A 307 9.95 17.20 60.42
C LEU A 307 9.89 18.46 59.54
N ARG A 308 11.03 19.20 59.53
CA ARG A 308 11.28 20.30 58.59
C ARG A 308 11.59 19.74 57.20
N LEU A 309 10.89 20.21 56.19
CA LEU A 309 11.21 19.94 54.79
C LEU A 309 12.22 20.98 54.27
N PRO A 310 13.21 20.59 53.46
CA PRO A 310 14.13 21.54 52.81
C PRO A 310 13.47 22.20 51.60
N ARG A 311 13.68 23.51 51.46
CA ARG A 311 13.34 24.32 50.29
C ARG A 311 14.29 24.00 49.13
N ARG A 312 13.72 23.83 47.96
CA ARG A 312 14.47 23.83 46.70
C ARG A 312 14.70 25.29 46.30
N THR A 313 15.91 25.59 46.00
CA THR A 313 16.38 26.67 45.10
C THR A 313 16.52 26.13 43.70
#